data_83ac0b9a6ba91181f3f14626648eb60a
#
_entry.id   83ac0b9a6ba91181f3f14626648eb60a
#
_cell.length_a   1.000
_cell.length_b   1.000
_cell.length_c   1.000
_cell.angle_alpha   90.00
_cell.angle_beta   90.00
_cell.angle_gamma   90.00
#
_symmetry.space_group_name_H-M   'P 1'
#
loop_
_entity.id
_entity.type
_entity.pdbx_description
1 polymer ?
#
loop_
_entity_poly.entity_id
_entity_poly.type
_entity_poly.pdbx_seq_one_letter_code
_entity_poly.pdbx_strand_id
1 'polypeptide(L)'
;GQHPSGIGAKSDHGVTGLALLAFLGAGNTHREGPYAGSVARGIATLTAAQRADGSLARNAEFFAALYCHGMATIAVAECLAMSGDKALEPALERAIRHTVAMQHPQTGGWRYAPGDRGDTSQLGWQVMALFSARNAGLRGCEPAEARAL
;
A
#
# COMPACT_ATOMS: atom_id res chain seq x y z
N GLY A 1 13.25 -8.72 -1.89
CA GLY A 1 14.50 -9.34 -2.30
C GLY A 1 14.43 -10.04 -3.63
N GLN A 2 15.46 -9.93 -4.44
CA GLN A 2 15.58 -10.70 -5.68
C GLN A 2 16.13 -12.07 -5.36
N HIS A 3 15.49 -13.12 -5.87
CA HIS A 3 16.06 -14.47 -5.80
C HIS A 3 17.32 -14.54 -6.70
N PRO A 4 18.44 -15.16 -6.25
CA PRO A 4 19.70 -15.19 -7.00
C PRO A 4 19.59 -15.82 -8.40
N SER A 5 18.61 -16.71 -8.62
CA SER A 5 18.36 -17.36 -9.94
C SER A 5 17.51 -16.52 -10.89
N GLY A 6 17.07 -15.32 -10.50
CA GLY A 6 16.13 -14.52 -11.26
C GLY A 6 14.71 -15.11 -11.35
N ILE A 7 14.47 -16.23 -10.70
CA ILE A 7 13.16 -16.86 -10.59
C ILE A 7 12.46 -16.27 -9.38
N GLY A 8 11.47 -15.46 -9.59
CA GLY A 8 10.66 -14.83 -8.55
C GLY A 8 10.15 -13.47 -8.96
N ALA A 9 8.96 -13.14 -8.50
CA ALA A 9 8.36 -11.85 -8.74
C ALA A 9 9.20 -10.74 -8.10
N LYS A 10 9.43 -9.65 -8.83
CA LYS A 10 9.99 -8.43 -8.25
C LYS A 10 8.96 -7.87 -7.29
N SER A 11 9.27 -7.88 -6.00
CA SER A 11 8.33 -7.53 -4.91
C SER A 11 8.94 -6.64 -3.84
N ASP A 12 10.01 -5.90 -4.18
CA ASP A 12 10.80 -5.12 -3.23
C ASP A 12 9.94 -4.15 -2.40
N HIS A 13 8.96 -3.48 -3.02
CA HIS A 13 8.08 -2.56 -2.32
C HIS A 13 7.06 -3.28 -1.42
N GLY A 14 6.57 -4.46 -1.81
CA GLY A 14 5.71 -5.27 -0.95
C GLY A 14 6.47 -5.74 0.29
N VAL A 15 7.68 -6.27 0.12
CA VAL A 15 8.54 -6.71 1.23
C VAL A 15 8.92 -5.52 2.13
N THR A 16 9.26 -4.37 1.54
CA THR A 16 9.52 -3.13 2.30
C THR A 16 8.30 -2.72 3.11
N GLY A 17 7.10 -2.76 2.52
CA GLY A 17 5.84 -2.47 3.20
C GLY A 17 5.61 -3.39 4.40
N LEU A 18 5.77 -4.70 4.23
CA LEU A 18 5.64 -5.68 5.32
C LEU A 18 6.66 -5.45 6.44
N ALA A 19 7.91 -5.17 6.10
CA ALA A 19 8.94 -4.85 7.09
C ALA A 19 8.60 -3.57 7.87
N LEU A 20 8.11 -2.54 7.19
CA LEU A 20 7.65 -1.31 7.82
C LEU A 20 6.48 -1.56 8.79
N LEU A 21 5.50 -2.38 8.40
CA LEU A 21 4.38 -2.76 9.27
C LEU A 21 4.85 -3.45 10.55
N ALA A 22 5.91 -4.27 10.49
CA ALA A 22 6.49 -4.87 11.69
C ALA A 22 7.10 -3.83 12.63
N PHE A 23 7.83 -2.83 12.08
CA PHE A 23 8.38 -1.74 12.91
C PHE A 23 7.29 -0.84 13.47
N LEU A 24 6.27 -0.49 12.68
CA LEU A 24 5.13 0.32 13.12
C LEU A 24 4.35 -0.41 14.21
N GLY A 25 4.06 -1.71 14.02
CA GLY A 25 3.40 -2.53 15.03
C GLY A 25 4.18 -2.67 16.34
N ALA A 26 5.51 -2.50 16.30
CA ALA A 26 6.37 -2.40 17.49
C ALA A 26 6.50 -0.97 18.04
N GLY A 27 5.67 -0.02 17.59
CA GLY A 27 5.63 1.36 18.08
C GLY A 27 6.68 2.30 17.51
N ASN A 28 7.38 1.91 16.42
CA ASN A 28 8.35 2.79 15.78
C ASN A 28 7.71 3.53 14.60
N THR A 29 7.86 4.83 14.54
CA THR A 29 7.51 5.65 13.37
C THR A 29 8.79 6.18 12.70
N HIS A 30 8.64 6.90 11.60
CA HIS A 30 9.78 7.59 10.97
C HIS A 30 10.30 8.79 11.79
N ARG A 31 9.62 9.16 12.88
CA ARG A 31 9.96 10.27 13.79
C ARG A 31 10.37 9.79 15.17
N GLU A 32 9.87 8.64 15.61
CA GLU A 32 10.01 8.17 16.98
C GLU A 32 10.38 6.69 17.04
N GLY A 33 11.06 6.33 18.13
CA GLY A 33 11.50 4.97 18.43
C GLY A 33 12.93 4.66 17.96
N PRO A 34 13.51 3.57 18.49
CA PRO A 34 14.90 3.20 18.22
C PRO A 34 15.18 2.87 16.75
N TYR A 35 14.15 2.55 15.97
CA TYR A 35 14.27 2.23 14.52
C TYR A 35 13.75 3.35 13.61
N ALA A 36 13.54 4.58 14.13
CA ALA A 36 12.98 5.69 13.37
C ALA A 36 13.72 5.95 12.05
N GLY A 37 15.06 5.94 12.05
CA GLY A 37 15.85 6.10 10.84
C GLY A 37 15.64 5.00 9.79
N SER A 38 15.37 3.77 10.21
CA SER A 38 15.05 2.66 9.30
C SER A 38 13.65 2.81 8.70
N VAL A 39 12.68 3.19 9.53
CA VAL A 39 11.32 3.48 9.08
C VAL A 39 11.32 4.67 8.11
N ALA A 40 12.03 5.75 8.42
CA ALA A 40 12.14 6.92 7.56
C ALA A 40 12.69 6.56 6.16
N ARG A 41 13.77 5.79 6.08
CA ARG A 41 14.33 5.35 4.79
C ARG A 41 13.35 4.46 4.01
N GLY A 42 12.66 3.55 4.70
CA GLY A 42 11.65 2.68 4.07
C GLY A 42 10.49 3.48 3.48
N ILE A 43 9.89 4.39 4.25
CA ILE A 43 8.81 5.27 3.80
C ILE A 43 9.28 6.14 2.63
N ALA A 44 10.45 6.77 2.73
CA ALA A 44 11.02 7.56 1.64
C ALA A 44 11.22 6.73 0.36
N THR A 45 11.68 5.49 0.49
CA THR A 45 11.83 4.57 -0.65
C THR A 45 10.49 4.30 -1.35
N LEU A 46 9.44 4.01 -0.58
CA LEU A 46 8.11 3.74 -1.14
C LEU A 46 7.53 4.97 -1.85
N THR A 47 7.59 6.13 -1.19
CA THR A 47 6.95 7.36 -1.70
C THR A 47 7.72 7.99 -2.87
N ALA A 48 9.06 7.99 -2.83
CA ALA A 48 9.88 8.52 -3.92
C ALA A 48 9.78 7.72 -5.22
N ALA A 49 9.49 6.43 -5.14
CA ALA A 49 9.34 5.57 -6.32
C ALA A 49 7.87 5.37 -6.73
N GLN A 50 6.94 6.16 -6.16
CA GLN A 50 5.53 6.12 -6.55
C GLN A 50 5.36 6.48 -8.02
N ARG A 51 4.61 5.68 -8.75
CA ARG A 51 4.34 5.89 -10.17
C ARG A 51 3.36 7.05 -10.40
N ALA A 52 3.32 7.56 -11.62
CA ALA A 52 2.41 8.63 -12.00
C ALA A 52 0.92 8.24 -11.84
N ASP A 53 0.60 6.95 -12.01
CA ASP A 53 -0.74 6.39 -11.78
C ASP A 53 -1.10 6.22 -10.30
N GLY A 54 -0.21 6.57 -9.39
CA GLY A 54 -0.38 6.44 -7.95
C GLY A 54 0.08 5.10 -7.36
N SER A 55 0.45 4.13 -8.21
CA SER A 55 0.90 2.81 -7.74
C SER A 55 2.19 2.90 -6.93
N LEU A 56 2.24 2.19 -5.81
CA LEU A 56 3.43 1.97 -4.98
C LEU A 56 4.15 0.66 -5.30
N ALA A 57 3.71 -0.06 -6.34
CA ALA A 57 4.30 -1.36 -6.71
C ALA A 57 5.68 -1.26 -7.36
N ARG A 58 6.13 -0.06 -7.76
CA ARG A 58 7.37 0.18 -8.49
C ARG A 58 7.44 -0.67 -9.78
N ASN A 59 8.37 -1.62 -9.83
CA ASN A 59 8.62 -2.52 -10.95
C ASN A 59 8.21 -3.97 -10.65
N ALA A 60 7.26 -4.16 -9.72
CA ALA A 60 6.71 -5.48 -9.47
C ALA A 60 6.06 -6.08 -10.72
N GLU A 61 6.17 -7.38 -10.88
CA GLU A 61 5.55 -8.09 -11.98
C GLU A 61 4.02 -8.04 -11.90
N PHE A 62 3.37 -8.21 -13.07
CA PHE A 62 1.94 -8.03 -13.25
C PHE A 62 1.08 -8.68 -12.13
N PHE A 63 1.30 -9.97 -11.83
CA PHE A 63 0.54 -10.68 -10.80
C PHE A 63 0.91 -10.29 -9.36
N ALA A 64 2.09 -9.71 -9.14
CA ALA A 64 2.55 -9.25 -7.82
C ALA A 64 2.28 -7.77 -7.58
N ALA A 65 2.03 -6.99 -8.64
CA ALA A 65 1.98 -5.54 -8.56
C ALA A 65 0.95 -5.03 -7.55
N LEU A 66 -0.27 -5.54 -7.61
CA LEU A 66 -1.34 -5.06 -6.74
C LEU A 66 -1.18 -5.52 -5.29
N TYR A 67 -0.55 -6.69 -5.05
CA TYR A 67 -0.14 -7.10 -3.70
C TYR A 67 0.91 -6.14 -3.12
N CYS A 68 1.97 -5.85 -3.89
CA CYS A 68 3.02 -4.92 -3.46
C CYS A 68 2.46 -3.51 -3.20
N HIS A 69 1.54 -3.08 -4.05
CA HIS A 69 0.83 -1.81 -3.88
C HIS A 69 0.03 -1.78 -2.57
N GLY A 70 -0.81 -2.77 -2.30
CA GLY A 70 -1.62 -2.86 -1.10
C GLY A 70 -0.77 -2.84 0.19
N MET A 71 0.25 -3.71 0.26
CA MET A 71 1.17 -3.78 1.40
C MET A 71 1.89 -2.43 1.66
N ALA A 72 2.39 -1.80 0.60
CA ALA A 72 3.05 -0.50 0.69
C ALA A 72 2.08 0.62 1.09
N THR A 73 0.85 0.59 0.58
CA THR A 73 -0.19 1.57 0.91
C THR A 73 -0.59 1.49 2.38
N ILE A 74 -0.78 0.28 2.92
CA ILE A 74 -1.05 0.08 4.35
C ILE A 74 0.10 0.66 5.19
N ALA A 75 1.36 0.37 4.84
CA ALA A 75 2.51 0.88 5.60
C ALA A 75 2.58 2.42 5.61
N VAL A 76 2.30 3.08 4.49
CA VAL A 76 2.26 4.55 4.43
C VAL A 76 1.08 5.09 5.25
N ALA A 77 -0.09 4.46 5.17
CA ALA A 77 -1.28 4.85 5.93
C ALA A 77 -1.08 4.73 7.45
N GLU A 78 -0.57 3.58 7.91
CA GLU A 78 -0.27 3.34 9.33
C GLU A 78 0.80 4.31 9.84
N CYS A 79 1.83 4.58 9.04
CA CYS A 79 2.86 5.56 9.40
C CYS A 79 2.28 6.98 9.54
N LEU A 80 1.38 7.39 8.64
CA LEU A 80 0.65 8.66 8.75
C LEU A 80 -0.24 8.69 10.01
N ALA A 81 -1.03 7.64 10.25
CA ALA A 81 -1.94 7.54 11.39
C ALA A 81 -1.20 7.67 12.72
N MET A 82 -0.05 6.98 12.85
CA MET A 82 0.73 6.96 14.09
C MET A 82 1.54 8.24 14.30
N SER A 83 2.07 8.84 13.24
CA SER A 83 2.98 10.00 13.34
C SER A 83 2.29 11.36 13.20
N GLY A 84 1.09 11.39 12.62
CA GLY A 84 0.40 12.63 12.23
C GLY A 84 1.12 13.42 11.13
N ASP A 85 2.08 12.81 10.41
CA ASP A 85 2.87 13.52 9.40
C ASP A 85 2.10 13.78 8.11
N LYS A 86 1.50 14.95 8.01
CA LYS A 86 0.72 15.39 6.85
C LYS A 86 1.50 15.42 5.52
N ALA A 87 2.83 15.40 5.55
CA ALA A 87 3.63 15.28 4.33
C ALA A 87 3.42 13.95 3.59
N LEU A 88 2.89 12.93 4.26
CA LEU A 88 2.55 11.62 3.67
C LEU A 88 1.18 11.60 2.97
N GLU A 89 0.27 12.53 3.29
CA GLU A 89 -1.09 12.57 2.73
C GLU A 89 -1.12 12.56 1.19
N PRO A 90 -0.34 13.40 0.47
CA PRO A 90 -0.44 13.43 -0.99
C PRO A 90 -0.04 12.11 -1.65
N ALA A 91 0.93 11.39 -1.07
CA ALA A 91 1.32 10.07 -1.58
C ALA A 91 0.24 9.03 -1.29
N LEU A 92 -0.33 9.05 -0.08
CA LEU A 92 -1.42 8.15 0.30
C LEU A 92 -2.68 8.38 -0.56
N GLU A 93 -3.07 9.64 -0.79
CA GLU A 93 -4.20 9.97 -1.67
C GLU A 93 -4.04 9.41 -3.09
N ARG A 94 -2.84 9.56 -3.68
CA ARG A 94 -2.57 8.97 -5.01
C ARG A 94 -2.64 7.45 -4.97
N ALA A 95 -2.14 6.82 -3.92
CA ALA A 95 -2.19 5.37 -3.76
C ALA A 95 -3.65 4.88 -3.65
N ILE A 96 -4.48 5.53 -2.85
CA ILE A 96 -5.90 5.17 -2.71
C ILE A 96 -6.66 5.40 -4.03
N ARG A 97 -6.39 6.49 -4.77
CA ARG A 97 -6.98 6.66 -6.11
C ARG A 97 -6.62 5.50 -7.04
N HIS A 98 -5.37 5.00 -7.00
CA HIS A 98 -4.97 3.83 -7.77
C HIS A 98 -5.73 2.58 -7.31
N THR A 99 -5.83 2.32 -6.00
CA THR A 99 -6.63 1.21 -5.45
C THR A 99 -8.07 1.25 -5.99
N VAL A 100 -8.72 2.42 -5.94
CA VAL A 100 -10.10 2.59 -6.41
C VAL A 100 -10.22 2.40 -7.93
N ALA A 101 -9.25 2.89 -8.70
CA ALA A 101 -9.23 2.74 -10.17
C ALA A 101 -9.06 1.26 -10.61
N MET A 102 -8.41 0.45 -9.78
CA MET A 102 -8.24 -0.99 -10.03
C MET A 102 -9.45 -1.83 -9.62
N GLN A 103 -10.40 -1.27 -8.86
CA GLN A 103 -11.58 -1.99 -8.38
C GLN A 103 -12.56 -2.33 -9.50
N HIS A 104 -13.06 -3.56 -9.52
CA HIS A 104 -14.12 -3.93 -10.45
C HIS A 104 -15.43 -3.21 -10.09
N PRO A 105 -16.06 -2.48 -11.03
CA PRO A 105 -17.15 -1.56 -10.67
C PRO A 105 -18.44 -2.24 -10.22
N GLN A 106 -18.70 -3.48 -10.65
CA GLN A 106 -19.93 -4.22 -10.29
C GLN A 106 -19.72 -5.22 -9.14
N THR A 107 -18.54 -5.89 -9.10
CA THR A 107 -18.31 -6.91 -8.07
C THR A 107 -17.59 -6.35 -6.84
N GLY A 108 -17.02 -5.13 -6.93
CA GLY A 108 -16.25 -4.53 -5.84
C GLY A 108 -14.90 -5.19 -5.57
N GLY A 109 -14.53 -6.21 -6.31
CA GLY A 109 -13.29 -6.97 -6.11
C GLY A 109 -12.08 -6.38 -6.81
N TRP A 110 -10.92 -6.96 -6.51
CA TRP A 110 -9.62 -6.67 -7.17
C TRP A 110 -8.94 -7.96 -7.59
N ARG A 111 -8.18 -7.88 -8.69
CA ARG A 111 -7.29 -8.96 -9.12
C ARG A 111 -6.00 -8.38 -9.71
N TYR A 112 -5.63 -8.67 -10.95
CA TYR A 112 -4.33 -8.27 -11.51
C TYR A 112 -4.43 -7.04 -12.42
N ALA A 113 -5.56 -6.86 -13.11
CA ALA A 113 -5.81 -5.75 -14.01
C ALA A 113 -7.13 -5.03 -13.67
N PRO A 114 -7.27 -3.77 -14.11
CA PRO A 114 -8.55 -3.05 -14.03
C PRO A 114 -9.64 -3.85 -14.75
N GLY A 115 -10.81 -4.00 -14.10
CA GLY A 115 -11.94 -4.74 -14.67
C GLY A 115 -11.90 -6.26 -14.48
N ASP A 116 -10.87 -6.81 -13.85
CA ASP A 116 -10.88 -8.20 -13.38
C ASP A 116 -11.89 -8.37 -12.25
N ARG A 117 -12.66 -9.47 -12.27
CA ARG A 117 -13.73 -9.72 -11.31
C ARG A 117 -13.28 -9.79 -9.84
N GLY A 118 -12.01 -9.95 -9.61
CA GLY A 118 -11.45 -10.03 -8.28
C GLY A 118 -11.20 -11.47 -7.79
N ASP A 119 -10.41 -11.59 -6.77
CA ASP A 119 -10.21 -12.79 -5.96
C ASP A 119 -10.03 -12.43 -4.48
N THR A 120 -10.29 -13.41 -3.61
CA THR A 120 -10.25 -13.22 -2.15
C THR A 120 -8.86 -12.83 -1.64
N SER A 121 -7.80 -13.28 -2.31
CA SER A 121 -6.44 -12.98 -1.86
C SER A 121 -6.05 -11.51 -2.07
N GLN A 122 -6.57 -10.88 -3.13
CA GLN A 122 -6.39 -9.44 -3.36
C GLN A 122 -7.34 -8.61 -2.48
N LEU A 123 -8.58 -9.07 -2.31
CA LEU A 123 -9.62 -8.36 -1.56
C LEU A 123 -9.11 -7.92 -0.19
N GLY A 124 -8.51 -8.82 0.57
CA GLY A 124 -8.03 -8.54 1.93
C GLY A 124 -7.03 -7.39 1.96
N TRP A 125 -6.03 -7.38 1.06
CA TRP A 125 -5.00 -6.33 1.02
C TRP A 125 -5.57 -4.97 0.65
N GLN A 126 -6.48 -4.91 -0.34
CA GLN A 126 -7.03 -3.65 -0.81
C GLN A 126 -8.02 -3.07 0.21
N VAL A 127 -8.86 -3.92 0.82
CA VAL A 127 -9.77 -3.48 1.89
C VAL A 127 -9.00 -2.97 3.10
N MET A 128 -7.94 -3.67 3.55
CA MET A 128 -7.07 -3.17 4.63
C MET A 128 -6.43 -1.83 4.28
N ALA A 129 -5.97 -1.64 3.04
CA ALA A 129 -5.40 -0.37 2.61
C ALA A 129 -6.41 0.79 2.70
N LEU A 130 -7.66 0.56 2.29
CA LEU A 130 -8.74 1.55 2.40
C LEU A 130 -9.05 1.88 3.87
N PHE A 131 -9.20 0.86 4.72
CA PHE A 131 -9.47 1.06 6.15
C PHE A 131 -8.32 1.79 6.87
N SER A 132 -7.06 1.41 6.61
CA SER A 132 -5.90 2.09 7.19
C SER A 132 -5.84 3.57 6.74
N ALA A 133 -6.12 3.85 5.47
CA ALA A 133 -6.15 5.21 4.95
C ALA A 133 -7.27 6.05 5.60
N ARG A 134 -8.46 5.47 5.77
CA ARG A 134 -9.56 6.11 6.50
C ARG A 134 -9.19 6.39 7.96
N ASN A 135 -8.59 5.42 8.65
CA ASN A 135 -8.13 5.57 10.03
C ASN A 135 -7.04 6.65 10.15
N ALA A 136 -6.21 6.84 9.12
CA ALA A 136 -5.25 7.94 9.03
C ALA A 136 -5.90 9.32 8.77
N GLY A 137 -7.24 9.36 8.62
CA GLY A 137 -8.00 10.59 8.40
C GLY A 137 -8.24 10.95 6.93
N LEU A 138 -7.85 10.08 5.98
CA LEU A 138 -8.13 10.29 4.57
C LEU A 138 -9.63 10.09 4.29
N ARG A 139 -10.24 11.05 3.57
CA ARG A 139 -11.65 10.99 3.19
C ARG A 139 -11.80 10.39 1.78
N GLY A 140 -12.98 9.84 1.48
CA GLY A 140 -13.33 9.34 0.16
C GLY A 140 -12.97 7.87 -0.08
N CYS A 141 -12.62 7.12 0.97
CA CYS A 141 -12.40 5.66 0.90
C CYS A 141 -13.72 4.88 0.93
N GLU A 142 -14.74 5.44 1.58
CA GLU A 142 -16.01 4.78 1.94
C GLU A 142 -16.78 4.18 0.76
N PRO A 143 -16.87 4.85 -0.41
CA PRO A 143 -17.58 4.26 -1.55
C PRO A 143 -16.92 2.99 -2.09
N ALA A 144 -15.58 2.90 -2.03
CA ALA A 144 -14.84 1.74 -2.46
C ALA A 144 -14.93 0.60 -1.44
N GLU A 145 -14.90 0.92 -0.14
CA GLU A 145 -15.14 -0.03 0.96
C GLU A 145 -16.54 -0.66 0.83
N ALA A 146 -17.57 0.16 0.67
CA ALA A 146 -18.96 -0.30 0.54
C ALA A 146 -19.18 -1.20 -0.69
N ARG A 147 -18.44 -1.03 -1.78
CA ARG A 147 -18.52 -1.93 -2.93
C ARG A 147 -17.82 -3.27 -2.69
N ALA A 148 -16.85 -3.32 -1.80
CA ALA A 148 -16.05 -4.50 -1.51
C ALA A 148 -16.72 -5.48 -0.52
N LEU A 149 -17.70 -5.00 0.25
CA LEU A 149 -18.45 -5.73 1.28
C LEU A 149 -19.77 -6.23 0.74
#